data_73f7d64c634778083959a7ebc8aea1ce
#
_entry.id   73f7d64c634778083959a7ebc8aea1ce
#
_cell.length_a   1.000
_cell.length_b   1.000
_cell.length_c   1.000
_cell.angle_alpha   90.00
_cell.angle_beta   90.00
_cell.angle_gamma   90.00
#
_symmetry.space_group_name_H-M   'P 1'
#
loop_
_entity.id
_entity.type
_entity.pdbx_description
1 polymer ?
#
loop_
_entity_poly.entity_id
_entity_poly.type
_entity_poly.pdbx_seq_one_letter_code
_entity_poly.pdbx_strand_id
1 'polypeptide(L)'
;QEFSDLLLAKRGEGVEVNLIYDSFGSLATPREFFQRLKDGGVNVLEFNPVDPIQAGRRWSINHRDHRKLLLIDGRVAILGSINLYDNSSSGSQAPPRTRAGRLEPAPGWRETNIMIEGPAVAGFQQLFLDTWTRQKGPALNRGSGYFPVLGPRGHDIVLALGSNADSRDHLIYITLVSAIKSAEAYVHLTNAY
;
A
#
# COMPACT_ATOMS: atom_id res chain seq x y z
N GLN A 1 12.64 2.38 12.20
CA GLN A 1 12.64 3.64 12.98
C GLN A 1 12.63 4.86 12.07
N GLU A 2 13.54 4.99 11.11
CA GLU A 2 13.69 6.14 10.21
C GLU A 2 12.38 6.57 9.53
N PHE A 3 11.60 5.61 9.01
CA PHE A 3 10.33 5.91 8.35
C PHE A 3 9.29 6.52 9.29
N SER A 4 9.15 5.96 10.50
CA SER A 4 8.22 6.51 11.50
C SER A 4 8.63 7.90 11.97
N ASP A 5 9.95 8.14 12.10
CA ASP A 5 10.47 9.44 12.48
C ASP A 5 10.18 10.49 11.42
N LEU A 6 10.24 10.11 10.13
CA LEU A 6 9.90 10.97 9.02
C LEU A 6 8.42 11.35 9.01
N LEU A 7 7.52 10.38 9.26
CA LEU A 7 6.07 10.64 9.36
C LEU A 7 5.76 11.60 10.51
N LEU A 8 6.39 11.40 11.67
CA LEU A 8 6.22 12.27 12.84
C LEU A 8 6.79 13.67 12.59
N ALA A 9 7.92 13.79 11.92
CA ALA A 9 8.48 15.08 11.54
C ALA A 9 7.53 15.84 10.61
N LYS A 10 7.00 15.17 9.58
CA LYS A 10 6.00 15.78 8.68
C LYS A 10 4.73 16.18 9.41
N ARG A 11 4.27 15.37 10.36
CA ARG A 11 3.14 15.73 11.20
C ARG A 11 3.42 16.99 12.03
N GLY A 12 4.65 17.12 12.57
CA GLY A 12 5.12 18.32 13.29
C GLY A 12 5.16 19.58 12.42
N GLU A 13 5.40 19.43 11.12
CA GLU A 13 5.33 20.51 10.12
C GLU A 13 3.88 20.89 9.75
N GLY A 14 2.86 20.23 10.32
CA GLY A 14 1.44 20.51 10.04
C GLY A 14 0.86 19.66 8.90
N VAL A 15 1.62 18.72 8.32
CA VAL A 15 1.11 17.81 7.30
C VAL A 15 0.14 16.81 7.93
N GLU A 16 -1.02 16.60 7.32
CA GLU A 16 -1.93 15.53 7.72
C GLU A 16 -1.36 14.17 7.27
N VAL A 17 -1.11 13.28 8.21
CA VAL A 17 -0.55 11.95 7.94
C VAL A 17 -1.59 10.88 8.30
N ASN A 18 -1.96 10.05 7.34
CA ASN A 18 -2.96 9.00 7.46
C ASN A 18 -2.32 7.66 7.08
N LEU A 19 -2.30 6.72 8.00
CA LEU A 19 -1.70 5.39 7.83
C LEU A 19 -2.75 4.29 7.98
N ILE A 20 -2.87 3.43 6.97
CA ILE A 20 -3.56 2.15 7.09
C ILE A 20 -2.49 1.05 7.16
N TYR A 21 -2.63 0.15 8.12
CA TYR A 21 -1.79 -1.06 8.19
C TYR A 21 -2.66 -2.31 8.29
N ASP A 22 -2.24 -3.39 7.65
CA ASP A 22 -2.92 -4.68 7.77
C ASP A 22 -2.60 -5.33 9.10
N SER A 23 -3.62 -5.68 9.87
CA SER A 23 -3.48 -6.25 11.22
C SER A 23 -2.68 -7.54 11.23
N PHE A 24 -2.97 -8.47 10.30
CA PHE A 24 -2.28 -9.75 10.23
C PHE A 24 -0.82 -9.60 9.72
N GLY A 25 -0.62 -8.79 8.69
CA GLY A 25 0.72 -8.51 8.15
C GLY A 25 1.64 -7.78 9.14
N SER A 26 1.06 -7.17 10.17
CA SER A 26 1.79 -6.38 11.17
C SER A 26 1.86 -7.05 12.55
N LEU A 27 1.55 -8.35 12.67
CA LEU A 27 1.56 -9.06 13.95
C LEU A 27 2.93 -9.03 14.66
N ALA A 28 4.02 -8.99 13.89
CA ALA A 28 5.38 -8.90 14.44
C ALA A 28 5.77 -7.47 14.84
N THR A 29 4.97 -6.46 14.48
CA THR A 29 5.25 -5.07 14.82
C THR A 29 4.77 -4.77 16.23
N PRO A 30 5.63 -4.26 17.13
CA PRO A 30 5.24 -3.91 18.48
C PRO A 30 4.08 -2.90 18.50
N ARG A 31 3.12 -3.07 19.40
CA ARG A 31 1.98 -2.15 19.54
C ARG A 31 2.42 -0.72 19.86
N GLU A 32 3.51 -0.57 20.57
CA GLU A 32 4.14 0.69 20.93
C GLU A 32 4.54 1.51 19.71
N PHE A 33 4.89 0.86 18.60
CA PHE A 33 5.18 1.52 17.34
C PHE A 33 3.98 2.31 16.81
N PHE A 34 2.81 1.67 16.76
CA PHE A 34 1.59 2.34 16.31
C PHE A 34 1.09 3.35 17.33
N GLN A 35 1.28 3.07 18.64
CA GLN A 35 0.90 4.01 19.69
C GLN A 35 1.74 5.29 19.61
N ARG A 36 3.04 5.18 19.40
CA ARG A 36 3.93 6.32 19.19
C ARG A 36 3.49 7.22 18.03
N LEU A 37 3.06 6.62 16.91
CA LEU A 37 2.54 7.37 15.77
C LEU A 37 1.24 8.10 16.13
N LYS A 38 0.32 7.44 16.83
CA LYS A 38 -0.94 8.05 17.30
C LYS A 38 -0.68 9.20 18.26
N ASP A 39 0.21 9.01 19.23
CA ASP A 39 0.58 10.03 20.21
C ASP A 39 1.23 11.27 19.54
N GLY A 40 1.95 11.04 18.45
CA GLY A 40 2.50 12.09 17.60
C GLY A 40 1.50 12.73 16.62
N GLY A 41 0.20 12.37 16.70
CA GLY A 41 -0.88 12.96 15.93
C GLY A 41 -1.07 12.40 14.52
N VAL A 42 -0.44 11.24 14.20
CA VAL A 42 -0.72 10.50 12.97
C VAL A 42 -2.06 9.78 13.11
N ASN A 43 -2.92 9.89 12.10
CA ASN A 43 -4.14 9.10 12.03
C ASN A 43 -3.79 7.66 11.63
N VAL A 44 -3.88 6.73 12.56
CA VAL A 44 -3.51 5.32 12.33
C VAL A 44 -4.75 4.45 12.36
N LEU A 45 -4.98 3.71 11.29
CA LEU A 45 -6.11 2.80 11.10
C LEU A 45 -5.61 1.36 10.92
N GLU A 46 -6.06 0.47 11.79
CA GLU A 46 -5.84 -0.96 11.69
C GLU A 46 -6.86 -1.58 10.72
N PHE A 47 -6.37 -2.16 9.62
CA PHE A 47 -7.24 -2.84 8.67
C PHE A 47 -7.56 -4.24 9.16
N ASN A 48 -8.87 -4.53 9.27
CA ASN A 48 -9.45 -5.82 9.65
C ASN A 48 -8.74 -6.45 10.87
N PRO A 49 -8.93 -5.86 12.07
CA PRO A 49 -8.28 -6.30 13.30
C PRO A 49 -8.37 -7.81 13.51
N VAL A 50 -7.27 -8.43 13.93
CA VAL A 50 -7.24 -9.88 14.24
C VAL A 50 -8.00 -10.19 15.50
N ASP A 51 -8.16 -9.22 16.41
CA ASP A 51 -8.94 -9.37 17.63
C ASP A 51 -10.42 -9.53 17.32
N PRO A 52 -11.05 -10.70 17.62
CA PRO A 52 -12.46 -10.95 17.33
C PRO A 52 -13.42 -9.98 18.04
N ILE A 53 -13.01 -9.36 19.16
CA ILE A 53 -13.83 -8.41 19.91
C ILE A 53 -13.95 -7.09 19.15
N GLN A 54 -12.90 -6.70 18.42
CA GLN A 54 -12.87 -5.51 17.58
C GLN A 54 -13.38 -5.79 16.17
N ALA A 55 -13.35 -7.04 15.77
CA ALA A 55 -13.79 -7.51 14.47
C ALA A 55 -15.31 -7.53 14.38
N GLY A 56 -15.88 -6.79 13.47
CA GLY A 56 -17.32 -6.79 13.22
C GLY A 56 -17.83 -8.15 12.71
N ARG A 57 -19.15 -8.27 12.61
CA ARG A 57 -19.90 -9.50 12.23
C ARG A 57 -19.46 -10.14 10.88
N ARG A 58 -18.71 -9.44 10.04
CA ARG A 58 -18.19 -9.90 8.73
C ARG A 58 -16.69 -10.17 8.74
N TRP A 59 -16.11 -10.39 9.92
CA TRP A 59 -14.68 -10.67 10.03
C TRP A 59 -14.31 -11.97 9.28
N SER A 60 -13.27 -11.90 8.47
CA SER A 60 -12.67 -13.06 7.82
C SER A 60 -11.16 -12.91 7.83
N ILE A 61 -10.46 -13.97 8.20
CA ILE A 61 -9.01 -13.98 8.24
C ILE A 61 -8.39 -13.72 6.87
N ASN A 62 -9.11 -14.05 5.79
CA ASN A 62 -8.65 -13.91 4.42
C ASN A 62 -8.88 -12.50 3.84
N HIS A 63 -9.64 -11.65 4.54
CA HIS A 63 -9.83 -10.26 4.10
C HIS A 63 -8.65 -9.43 4.56
N ARG A 64 -7.64 -9.28 3.71
CA ARG A 64 -6.40 -8.55 3.99
C ARG A 64 -6.17 -7.44 2.98
N ASP A 65 -5.51 -6.37 3.42
CA ASP A 65 -5.05 -5.32 2.53
C ASP A 65 -3.58 -5.54 2.17
N HIS A 66 -3.33 -5.96 0.95
CA HIS A 66 -1.99 -6.20 0.44
C HIS A 66 -1.46 -5.05 -0.42
N ARG A 67 -2.17 -3.93 -0.48
CA ARG A 67 -1.77 -2.75 -1.24
C ARG A 67 -0.61 -2.03 -0.57
N LYS A 68 0.39 -1.68 -1.35
CA LYS A 68 1.49 -0.81 -0.96
C LYS A 68 1.32 0.47 -1.76
N LEU A 69 0.70 1.46 -1.15
CA LEU A 69 0.29 2.70 -1.79
C LEU A 69 0.71 3.87 -0.91
N LEU A 70 1.50 4.77 -1.47
CA LEU A 70 1.85 6.05 -0.87
C LEU A 70 1.25 7.16 -1.73
N LEU A 71 0.49 8.04 -1.12
CA LEU A 71 -0.14 9.19 -1.75
C LEU A 71 0.41 10.46 -1.12
N ILE A 72 0.79 11.41 -1.94
CA ILE A 72 1.38 12.67 -1.50
C ILE A 72 0.59 13.82 -2.13
N ASP A 73 -0.04 14.63 -1.30
CA ASP A 73 -0.76 15.86 -1.65
C ASP A 73 -1.81 15.71 -2.77
N GLY A 74 -2.34 14.49 -2.99
CA GLY A 74 -3.22 14.20 -4.12
C GLY A 74 -2.56 14.39 -5.50
N ARG A 75 -1.24 14.53 -5.57
CA ARG A 75 -0.46 14.85 -6.77
C ARG A 75 0.43 13.71 -7.24
N VAL A 76 0.89 12.89 -6.31
CA VAL A 76 1.79 11.76 -6.57
C VAL A 76 1.21 10.51 -5.93
N ALA A 77 1.21 9.41 -6.68
CA ALA A 77 0.95 8.08 -6.16
C ALA A 77 2.16 7.18 -6.44
N ILE A 78 2.66 6.50 -5.41
CA ILE A 78 3.70 5.48 -5.54
C ILE A 78 3.09 4.16 -5.10
N LEU A 79 3.17 3.15 -5.96
CA LEU A 79 2.63 1.83 -5.68
C LEU A 79 3.54 0.74 -6.21
N GLY A 80 3.51 -0.43 -5.55
CA GLY A 80 4.35 -1.54 -5.95
C GLY A 80 4.40 -2.67 -4.94
N SER A 81 5.53 -3.36 -4.91
CA SER A 81 5.74 -4.56 -4.09
C SER A 81 6.48 -4.30 -2.77
N ILE A 82 7.11 -3.14 -2.59
CA ILE A 82 7.91 -2.85 -1.39
C ILE A 82 7.01 -2.74 -0.15
N ASN A 83 7.29 -3.58 0.83
CA ASN A 83 6.75 -3.46 2.18
C ASN A 83 7.68 -2.59 3.05
N LEU A 84 7.10 -1.92 4.04
CA LEU A 84 7.87 -1.14 5.00
C LEU A 84 8.31 -2.06 6.15
N TYR A 85 9.51 -2.63 6.02
CA TYR A 85 10.19 -3.38 7.07
C TYR A 85 11.51 -2.69 7.43
N ASP A 86 11.98 -2.88 8.66
CA ASP A 86 13.30 -2.35 9.09
C ASP A 86 14.47 -2.91 8.25
N ASN A 87 14.29 -4.06 7.61
CA ASN A 87 15.30 -4.72 6.78
C ASN A 87 15.14 -4.45 5.28
N SER A 88 14.19 -3.62 4.85
CA SER A 88 13.91 -3.40 3.43
C SER A 88 14.81 -2.36 2.75
N SER A 89 15.76 -1.77 3.47
CA SER A 89 16.71 -0.81 2.89
C SER A 89 17.71 -1.43 1.91
N SER A 90 17.70 -2.74 1.73
CA SER A 90 18.64 -3.45 0.85
C SER A 90 18.06 -4.73 0.26
N GLY A 91 16.85 -4.67 -0.32
CA GLY A 91 16.18 -5.86 -0.86
C GLY A 91 16.28 -7.02 0.12
N SER A 92 15.17 -7.57 0.59
CA SER A 92 15.13 -8.59 1.65
C SER A 92 16.29 -9.55 1.51
N GLN A 93 17.24 -9.48 2.40
CA GLN A 93 18.33 -10.45 2.43
C GLN A 93 17.72 -11.78 2.83
N ALA A 94 17.51 -12.65 1.86
CA ALA A 94 17.31 -14.06 2.20
C ALA A 94 18.53 -14.51 3.02
N PRO A 95 18.34 -15.37 4.02
CA PRO A 95 19.47 -15.84 4.82
C PRO A 95 20.58 -16.39 3.91
N PRO A 96 21.86 -16.13 4.24
CA PRO A 96 22.98 -16.61 3.44
C PRO A 96 22.83 -18.12 3.19
N ARG A 97 23.00 -18.55 1.96
CA ARG A 97 22.96 -19.97 1.60
C ARG A 97 24.37 -20.52 1.57
N THR A 98 24.58 -21.67 2.19
CA THR A 98 25.85 -22.38 2.07
C THR A 98 25.88 -23.13 0.75
N ARG A 99 26.73 -22.69 -0.18
CA ARG A 99 26.99 -23.39 -1.43
C ARG A 99 28.46 -23.79 -1.47
N ALA A 100 28.72 -25.07 -1.65
CA ALA A 100 30.08 -25.62 -1.67
C ALA A 100 30.96 -25.23 -0.47
N GLY A 101 30.36 -25.11 0.76
CA GLY A 101 31.10 -24.76 1.97
C GLY A 101 31.40 -23.26 2.11
N ARG A 102 30.91 -22.42 1.21
CA ARG A 102 31.03 -20.96 1.27
C ARG A 102 29.66 -20.32 1.57
N LEU A 103 29.65 -19.35 2.49
CA LEU A 103 28.52 -18.47 2.71
C LEU A 103 28.43 -17.46 1.56
N GLU A 104 27.47 -17.65 0.69
CA GLU A 104 27.17 -16.67 -0.36
C GLU A 104 25.98 -15.83 0.08
N PRO A 105 26.01 -14.50 -0.16
CA PRO A 105 24.81 -13.67 0.01
C PRO A 105 23.70 -14.23 -0.86
N ALA A 106 22.53 -14.47 -0.27
CA ALA A 106 21.39 -14.85 -1.09
C ALA A 106 21.02 -13.65 -1.99
N PRO A 107 20.67 -13.90 -3.28
CA PRO A 107 20.15 -12.83 -4.11
C PRO A 107 18.91 -12.24 -3.45
N GLY A 108 18.92 -10.92 -3.22
CA GLY A 108 17.79 -10.20 -2.64
C GLY A 108 16.54 -10.31 -3.53
N TRP A 109 15.38 -10.06 -2.95
CA TRP A 109 14.14 -9.95 -3.70
C TRP A 109 14.23 -8.78 -4.69
N ARG A 110 13.67 -8.98 -5.88
CA ARG A 110 13.49 -7.88 -6.83
C ARG A 110 12.11 -7.28 -6.62
N GLU A 111 12.10 -5.99 -6.40
CA GLU A 111 10.91 -5.20 -6.18
C GLU A 111 10.72 -4.23 -7.35
N THR A 112 9.47 -4.03 -7.74
CA THR A 112 9.13 -3.03 -8.76
C THR A 112 8.10 -2.08 -8.18
N ASN A 113 8.39 -0.80 -8.26
CA ASN A 113 7.45 0.25 -7.91
C ASN A 113 7.27 1.19 -9.07
N ILE A 114 6.09 1.78 -9.18
CA ILE A 114 5.77 2.81 -10.16
C ILE A 114 5.38 4.09 -9.40
N MET A 115 5.81 5.20 -9.94
CA MET A 115 5.38 6.53 -9.52
C MET A 115 4.48 7.11 -10.60
N ILE A 116 3.34 7.64 -10.21
CA ILE A 116 2.31 8.20 -11.07
C ILE A 116 2.07 9.63 -10.65
N GLU A 117 2.04 10.53 -11.64
CA GLU A 117 1.63 11.92 -11.51
C GLU A 117 0.48 12.22 -12.48
N GLY A 118 -0.26 13.27 -12.20
CA GLY A 118 -1.36 13.72 -13.05
C GLY A 118 -2.75 13.24 -12.60
N PRO A 119 -3.78 13.35 -13.46
CA PRO A 119 -5.18 13.16 -13.07
C PRO A 119 -5.50 11.77 -12.51
N ALA A 120 -4.77 10.72 -12.92
CA ALA A 120 -4.98 9.35 -12.46
C ALA A 120 -4.77 9.18 -10.94
N VAL A 121 -3.99 10.06 -10.31
CA VAL A 121 -3.75 10.04 -8.85
C VAL A 121 -5.06 10.12 -8.07
N ALA A 122 -6.06 10.86 -8.57
CA ALA A 122 -7.37 10.95 -7.96
C ALA A 122 -8.04 9.58 -7.76
N GLY A 123 -7.88 8.66 -8.72
CA GLY A 123 -8.41 7.30 -8.61
C GLY A 123 -7.76 6.51 -7.46
N PHE A 124 -6.44 6.60 -7.30
CA PHE A 124 -5.73 5.96 -6.19
C PHE A 124 -6.08 6.60 -4.84
N GLN A 125 -6.23 7.92 -4.81
CA GLN A 125 -6.72 8.66 -3.63
C GLN A 125 -8.10 8.17 -3.21
N GLN A 126 -9.01 7.97 -4.18
CA GLN A 126 -10.35 7.45 -3.89
C GLN A 126 -10.30 6.03 -3.31
N LEU A 127 -9.47 5.14 -3.85
CA LEU A 127 -9.29 3.78 -3.32
C LEU A 127 -8.82 3.77 -1.86
N PHE A 128 -7.92 4.68 -1.50
CA PHE A 128 -7.49 4.85 -0.10
C PHE A 128 -8.65 5.30 0.78
N LEU A 129 -9.37 6.34 0.39
CA LEU A 129 -10.49 6.91 1.15
C LEU A 129 -11.66 5.93 1.30
N ASP A 130 -11.94 5.14 0.28
CA ASP A 130 -12.96 4.09 0.33
C ASP A 130 -12.60 3.02 1.36
N THR A 131 -11.33 2.64 1.42
CA THR A 131 -10.83 1.69 2.42
C THR A 131 -10.90 2.27 3.81
N TRP A 132 -10.45 3.51 3.98
CA TRP A 132 -10.53 4.24 5.25
C TRP A 132 -11.97 4.31 5.78
N THR A 133 -12.90 4.68 4.92
CA THR A 133 -14.32 4.81 5.28
C THR A 133 -14.95 3.45 5.62
N ARG A 134 -14.68 2.41 4.82
CA ARG A 134 -15.20 1.05 5.09
C ARG A 134 -14.69 0.46 6.39
N GLN A 135 -13.45 0.74 6.74
CA GLN A 135 -12.85 0.32 8.01
C GLN A 135 -13.20 1.25 9.18
N LYS A 136 -14.11 2.22 8.95
CA LYS A 136 -14.58 3.19 9.96
C LYS A 136 -13.43 3.99 10.59
N GLY A 137 -12.45 4.37 9.79
CA GLY A 137 -11.38 5.25 10.23
C GLY A 137 -11.91 6.58 10.73
N PRO A 138 -11.15 7.29 11.59
CA PRO A 138 -11.52 8.60 12.09
C PRO A 138 -11.79 9.59 10.95
N ALA A 139 -12.60 10.62 11.24
CA ALA A 139 -12.92 11.65 10.25
C ALA A 139 -11.64 12.35 9.78
N LEU A 140 -11.44 12.40 8.47
CA LEU A 140 -10.33 13.10 7.84
C LEU A 140 -10.76 14.52 7.45
N ASN A 141 -9.84 15.45 7.55
CA ASN A 141 -10.06 16.80 7.07
C ASN A 141 -9.93 16.85 5.54
N ARG A 142 -11.00 16.47 4.84
CA ARG A 142 -11.04 16.40 3.36
C ARG A 142 -11.12 17.77 2.72
N GLY A 143 -10.13 18.62 2.97
CA GLY A 143 -10.02 19.92 2.30
C GLY A 143 -9.74 19.77 0.79
N SER A 144 -9.70 20.90 0.09
CA SER A 144 -9.46 20.99 -1.36
C SER A 144 -8.15 20.31 -1.82
N GLY A 145 -7.20 20.07 -0.88
CA GLY A 145 -5.93 19.41 -1.17
C GLY A 145 -6.01 17.90 -1.48
N TYR A 146 -7.12 17.24 -1.11
CA TYR A 146 -7.26 15.80 -1.38
C TYR A 146 -7.44 15.47 -2.87
N PHE A 147 -8.10 16.35 -3.63
CA PHE A 147 -8.35 16.18 -5.06
C PHE A 147 -8.01 17.46 -5.82
N PRO A 148 -6.73 17.82 -5.90
CA PRO A 148 -6.33 18.99 -6.68
C PRO A 148 -6.62 18.76 -8.16
N VAL A 149 -6.98 19.82 -8.87
CA VAL A 149 -7.12 19.78 -10.31
C VAL A 149 -5.72 19.67 -10.92
N LEU A 150 -5.45 18.56 -11.58
CA LEU A 150 -4.15 18.28 -12.20
C LEU A 150 -4.27 18.22 -13.70
N GLY A 151 -3.34 18.86 -14.39
CA GLY A 151 -3.13 18.67 -15.83
C GLY A 151 -2.48 17.31 -16.12
N PRO A 152 -2.57 16.83 -17.39
CA PRO A 152 -1.91 15.60 -17.81
C PRO A 152 -0.38 15.69 -17.62
N ARG A 153 0.21 14.56 -17.24
CA ARG A 153 1.65 14.37 -17.11
C ARG A 153 2.06 13.18 -17.97
N GLY A 154 2.84 13.41 -19.02
CA GLY A 154 3.19 12.38 -19.99
C GLY A 154 2.02 12.01 -20.91
N HIS A 155 2.15 10.86 -21.59
CA HIS A 155 1.21 10.38 -22.63
C HIS A 155 0.55 9.05 -22.29
N ASP A 156 0.88 8.47 -21.14
CA ASP A 156 0.38 7.16 -20.73
C ASP A 156 -1.05 7.27 -20.19
N ILE A 157 -1.87 6.27 -20.54
CA ILE A 157 -3.20 6.11 -19.97
C ILE A 157 -3.09 5.24 -18.73
N VAL A 158 -3.50 5.76 -17.58
CA VAL A 158 -3.45 5.07 -16.30
C VAL A 158 -4.86 4.93 -15.74
N LEU A 159 -5.24 3.71 -15.41
CA LEU A 159 -6.49 3.37 -14.74
C LEU A 159 -6.22 2.82 -13.34
N ALA A 160 -6.72 3.51 -12.31
CA ALA A 160 -6.66 3.02 -10.94
C ALA A 160 -7.75 1.96 -10.71
N LEU A 161 -7.37 0.73 -10.45
CA LEU A 161 -8.29 -0.37 -10.17
C LEU A 161 -8.04 -0.92 -8.77
N GLY A 162 -9.12 -1.10 -8.01
CA GLY A 162 -9.13 -1.78 -6.72
C GLY A 162 -9.91 -3.08 -6.79
N SER A 163 -9.42 -4.12 -6.13
CA SER A 163 -10.16 -5.34 -5.86
C SER A 163 -10.31 -5.51 -4.35
N ASN A 164 -11.47 -5.96 -3.92
CA ASN A 164 -11.75 -6.28 -2.53
C ASN A 164 -12.26 -7.72 -2.46
N ALA A 165 -11.93 -8.41 -1.38
CA ALA A 165 -12.34 -9.79 -1.18
C ALA A 165 -13.88 -9.97 -1.16
N ASP A 166 -14.63 -8.93 -0.76
CA ASP A 166 -16.09 -8.91 -0.74
C ASP A 166 -16.73 -8.50 -2.07
N SER A 167 -15.94 -8.00 -3.02
CA SER A 167 -16.43 -7.58 -4.32
C SER A 167 -16.72 -8.80 -5.19
N ARG A 168 -17.93 -8.90 -5.71
CA ARG A 168 -18.28 -9.87 -6.76
C ARG A 168 -17.64 -9.51 -8.10
N ASP A 169 -17.21 -8.26 -8.25
CA ASP A 169 -16.61 -7.72 -9.45
C ASP A 169 -15.09 -7.94 -9.38
N HIS A 170 -14.63 -9.02 -9.94
CA HIS A 170 -13.18 -9.34 -10.03
C HIS A 170 -12.51 -8.43 -11.08
N LEU A 171 -12.58 -7.10 -10.88
CA LEU A 171 -12.13 -6.10 -11.86
C LEU A 171 -10.68 -6.31 -12.30
N ILE A 172 -9.76 -6.56 -11.36
CA ILE A 172 -8.36 -6.80 -11.69
C ILE A 172 -8.23 -8.04 -12.56
N TYR A 173 -8.91 -9.15 -12.20
CA TYR A 173 -8.89 -10.38 -12.98
C TYR A 173 -9.44 -10.15 -14.40
N ILE A 174 -10.61 -9.52 -14.50
CA ILE A 174 -11.25 -9.23 -15.80
C ILE A 174 -10.34 -8.35 -16.64
N THR A 175 -9.71 -7.34 -16.07
CA THR A 175 -8.80 -6.43 -16.77
C THR A 175 -7.56 -7.17 -17.28
N LEU A 176 -6.93 -8.01 -16.44
CA LEU A 176 -5.77 -8.81 -16.86
C LEU A 176 -6.12 -9.78 -17.98
N VAL A 177 -7.23 -10.51 -17.86
CA VAL A 177 -7.69 -11.43 -18.90
C VAL A 177 -8.00 -10.67 -20.21
N SER A 178 -8.62 -9.51 -20.12
CA SER A 178 -8.92 -8.70 -21.29
C SER A 178 -7.64 -8.18 -21.96
N ALA A 179 -6.67 -7.71 -21.17
CA ALA A 179 -5.39 -7.25 -21.68
C ALA A 179 -4.61 -8.39 -22.40
N ILE A 180 -4.59 -9.59 -21.80
CA ILE A 180 -3.95 -10.76 -22.44
C ILE A 180 -4.66 -11.13 -23.75
N LYS A 181 -5.99 -11.11 -23.77
CA LYS A 181 -6.77 -11.42 -24.99
C LYS A 181 -6.60 -10.38 -26.09
N SER A 182 -6.33 -9.13 -25.74
CA SER A 182 -6.12 -8.06 -26.73
C SER A 182 -4.68 -7.93 -27.20
N ALA A 183 -3.77 -8.72 -26.70
CA ALA A 183 -2.36 -8.68 -27.12
C ALA A 183 -2.21 -9.17 -28.56
N GLU A 184 -1.54 -8.39 -29.41
CA GLU A 184 -1.32 -8.70 -30.82
C GLU A 184 0.08 -9.23 -31.13
N ALA A 185 1.07 -8.93 -30.28
CA ALA A 185 2.46 -9.30 -30.53
C ALA A 185 3.03 -10.23 -29.45
N TYR A 186 2.96 -9.81 -28.18
CA TYR A 186 3.53 -10.60 -27.09
C TYR A 186 2.90 -10.24 -25.75
N VAL A 187 3.05 -11.14 -24.77
CA VAL A 187 2.74 -10.90 -23.38
C VAL A 187 3.96 -11.28 -22.54
N HIS A 188 4.44 -10.33 -21.74
CA HIS A 188 5.46 -10.61 -20.73
C HIS A 188 4.80 -10.59 -19.34
N LEU A 189 4.95 -11.67 -18.60
CA LEU A 189 4.41 -11.81 -17.25
C LEU A 189 5.54 -12.17 -16.29
N THR A 190 5.68 -11.36 -15.24
CA THR A 190 6.55 -11.69 -14.10
C THR A 190 5.65 -11.85 -12.88
N ASN A 191 5.67 -13.04 -12.29
CA ASN A 191 4.88 -13.35 -11.11
C ASN A 191 5.75 -14.00 -10.04
N ALA A 192 5.49 -13.73 -8.77
CA ALA A 192 6.30 -14.22 -7.66
C ALA A 192 5.96 -15.67 -7.29
N TYR A 193 4.70 -16.12 -7.53
CA TYR A 193 4.15 -17.45 -7.20
C TYR A 193 2.83 -17.71 -7.94
#